data_f92284a884a7ce15980e9944228cab8b
#
_entry.id   f92284a884a7ce15980e9944228cab8b
#
_cell.length_a   1.000
_cell.length_b   1.000
_cell.length_c   1.000
_cell.angle_alpha   90.00
_cell.angle_beta   90.00
_cell.angle_gamma   90.00
#
_symmetry.space_group_name_H-M   'P 1'
#
loop_
_entity.id
_entity.type
_entity.pdbx_description
1 polymer ?
#
loop_
_entity_poly.entity_id
_entity_poly.type
_entity_poly.pdbx_seq_one_letter_code
_entity_poly.pdbx_strand_id
1 'polypeptide(L)'
;TINAKWSVFGEAQLRSLRFYDDFHYHEYKGGVSYKALPNLTLSLGAGDYDTYREGGNFVTPKNNDEFRLWPQAVLTQSLKRVKIEQRYRAEFRFTSNGYRNRFRYRLGLSYPFGKNANGEKPFQLGFSNEIFFTDREPYFERNRALLSLGYKVSKYASVQVGYLHQFDYRINDETGRDFLQVGLYAELFSKAGRK
;
A
#
# COMPACT_ATOMS: atom_id res chain seq x y z
N THR A 1 -1.55 -3.03 17.59
CA THR A 1 -2.87 -3.61 17.96
C THR A 1 -3.30 -3.02 19.29
N ILE A 2 -4.55 -2.53 19.38
CA ILE A 2 -5.12 -1.97 20.63
C ILE A 2 -5.71 -3.12 21.46
N ASN A 3 -6.44 -4.02 20.82
CA ASN A 3 -6.99 -5.24 21.42
C ASN A 3 -7.16 -6.33 20.34
N ALA A 4 -7.82 -7.43 20.66
CA ALA A 4 -8.00 -8.58 19.75
C ALA A 4 -8.74 -8.24 18.44
N LYS A 5 -9.57 -7.19 18.41
CA LYS A 5 -10.38 -6.79 17.25
C LYS A 5 -9.96 -5.47 16.63
N TRP A 6 -9.40 -4.53 17.40
CA TRP A 6 -9.08 -3.19 16.97
C TRP A 6 -7.58 -2.97 16.83
N SER A 7 -7.16 -2.37 15.74
CA SER A 7 -5.79 -1.92 15.50
C SER A 7 -5.79 -0.54 14.86
N VAL A 8 -4.69 0.18 15.03
CA VAL A 8 -4.36 1.40 14.28
C VAL A 8 -3.17 1.12 13.39
N PHE A 9 -3.09 1.84 12.29
CA PHE A 9 -1.94 1.81 11.39
C PHE A 9 -1.55 3.23 11.00
N GLY A 10 -0.28 3.39 10.67
CA GLY A 10 0.27 4.59 10.05
C GLY A 10 1.32 4.19 9.03
N GLU A 11 1.44 4.97 7.96
CA GLU A 11 2.39 4.75 6.89
C GLU A 11 2.87 6.10 6.36
N ALA A 12 4.18 6.20 6.11
CA ALA A 12 4.80 7.29 5.38
C ALA A 12 5.49 6.71 4.15
N GLN A 13 5.39 7.38 3.01
CA GLN A 13 6.04 6.97 1.78
C GLN A 13 6.64 8.18 1.07
N LEU A 14 7.83 7.97 0.50
CA LEU A 14 8.51 8.89 -0.39
C LEU A 14 8.70 8.22 -1.74
N ARG A 15 8.67 9.01 -2.83
CA ARG A 15 9.04 8.52 -4.17
C ARG A 15 9.95 9.51 -4.85
N SER A 16 10.96 8.97 -5.51
CA SER A 16 11.88 9.70 -6.37
C SER A 16 11.79 9.19 -7.80
N LEU A 17 12.13 10.03 -8.77
CA LEU A 17 12.19 9.68 -10.19
C LEU A 17 13.53 9.06 -10.55
N ARG A 18 14.58 9.34 -9.76
CA ARG A 18 15.92 8.74 -9.87
C ARG A 18 16.26 8.00 -8.60
N PHE A 19 17.27 7.16 -8.64
CA PHE A 19 17.71 6.46 -7.43
C PHE A 19 18.19 7.45 -6.38
N TYR A 20 17.41 7.58 -5.30
CA TYR A 20 17.65 8.44 -4.14
C TYR A 20 17.82 9.94 -4.47
N ASP A 21 17.24 10.39 -5.59
CA ASP A 21 17.28 11.78 -6.06
C ASP A 21 15.98 12.12 -6.81
N ASP A 22 15.71 13.43 -7.01
CA ASP A 22 14.52 13.93 -7.68
C ASP A 22 13.24 13.44 -6.97
N PHE A 23 13.17 13.67 -5.66
CA PHE A 23 11.99 13.34 -4.86
C PHE A 23 10.83 14.26 -5.24
N HIS A 24 9.78 13.67 -5.79
CA HIS A 24 8.63 14.41 -6.33
C HIS A 24 7.31 14.07 -5.63
N TYR A 25 7.30 13.12 -4.68
CA TYR A 25 6.08 12.70 -4.04
C TYR A 25 6.31 12.23 -2.61
N HIS A 26 5.41 12.64 -1.72
CA HIS A 26 5.30 12.01 -0.41
C HIS A 26 3.83 11.78 -0.03
N GLU A 27 3.62 10.83 0.86
CA GLU A 27 2.32 10.57 1.47
C GLU A 27 2.47 10.21 2.94
N TYR A 28 1.53 10.70 3.75
CA TYR A 28 1.34 10.31 5.14
C TYR A 28 -0.09 9.85 5.31
N LYS A 29 -0.28 8.65 5.84
CA LYS A 29 -1.62 8.10 6.00
C LYS A 29 -1.71 7.25 7.24
N GLY A 30 -2.93 7.15 7.76
CA GLY A 30 -3.22 6.32 8.91
C GLY A 30 -4.69 5.99 9.01
N GLY A 31 -5.03 5.18 9.99
CA GLY A 31 -6.41 4.80 10.19
C GLY A 31 -6.62 3.75 11.27
N VAL A 32 -7.86 3.33 11.37
CA VAL A 32 -8.33 2.34 12.32
C VAL A 32 -8.84 1.12 11.56
N SER A 33 -8.54 -0.05 12.09
CA SER A 33 -9.01 -1.33 11.53
C SER A 33 -9.75 -2.14 12.58
N TYR A 34 -10.82 -2.80 12.13
CA TYR A 34 -11.65 -3.69 12.91
C TYR A 34 -11.70 -5.08 12.28
N LYS A 35 -11.30 -6.09 13.02
CA LYS A 35 -11.39 -7.50 12.61
C LYS A 35 -12.83 -7.99 12.82
N ALA A 36 -13.64 -7.86 11.76
CA ALA A 36 -15.06 -8.21 11.78
C ALA A 36 -15.25 -9.74 11.84
N LEU A 37 -14.45 -10.50 11.05
CA LEU A 37 -14.42 -11.96 11.03
C LEU A 37 -12.97 -12.45 11.07
N PRO A 38 -12.71 -13.74 11.31
CA PRO A 38 -11.35 -14.29 11.28
C PRO A 38 -10.56 -13.99 10.01
N ASN A 39 -11.28 -13.86 8.89
CA ASN A 39 -10.75 -13.62 7.55
C ASN A 39 -11.15 -12.26 6.94
N LEU A 40 -11.92 -11.41 7.65
CA LEU A 40 -12.37 -10.11 7.17
C LEU A 40 -11.96 -8.99 8.12
N THR A 41 -11.21 -8.04 7.59
CA THR A 41 -10.84 -6.80 8.28
C THR A 41 -11.45 -5.61 7.54
N LEU A 42 -12.16 -4.76 8.28
CA LEU A 42 -12.69 -3.49 7.80
C LEU A 42 -11.80 -2.36 8.32
N SER A 43 -11.57 -1.35 7.52
CA SER A 43 -10.75 -0.20 7.93
C SER A 43 -11.35 1.11 7.45
N LEU A 44 -11.10 2.15 8.22
CA LEU A 44 -11.32 3.54 7.82
C LEU A 44 -9.99 4.26 7.94
N GLY A 45 -9.56 4.93 6.87
CA GLY A 45 -8.30 5.63 6.82
C GLY A 45 -8.42 7.02 6.23
N ALA A 46 -7.42 7.84 6.55
CA ALA A 46 -7.22 9.16 6.01
C ALA A 46 -5.74 9.37 5.68
N GLY A 47 -5.44 10.29 4.78
CA GLY A 47 -4.07 10.62 4.46
C GLY A 47 -3.93 11.85 3.58
N ASP A 48 -2.71 12.37 3.62
CA ASP A 48 -2.24 13.51 2.86
C ASP A 48 -1.23 13.03 1.80
N TYR A 49 -1.36 13.56 0.57
CA TYR A 49 -0.67 13.07 -0.62
C TYR A 49 -0.22 14.23 -1.47
N ASP A 50 1.07 14.51 -1.44
CA ASP A 50 1.66 15.62 -2.14
C ASP A 50 2.45 15.17 -3.36
N THR A 51 2.17 15.78 -4.51
CA THR A 51 2.94 15.60 -5.73
C THR A 51 3.61 16.92 -6.12
N TYR A 52 4.90 16.90 -6.27
CA TYR A 52 5.74 18.04 -6.65
C TYR A 52 6.11 17.99 -8.12
N ARG A 53 6.66 19.09 -8.63
CA ARG A 53 7.22 19.16 -9.98
C ARG A 53 8.48 18.32 -10.08
N GLU A 54 8.72 17.80 -11.27
CA GLU A 54 9.96 17.11 -11.62
C GLU A 54 11.13 18.11 -11.79
N GLY A 55 12.37 17.63 -11.68
CA GLY A 55 13.57 18.43 -11.89
C GLY A 55 14.23 18.92 -10.61
N GLY A 56 14.07 18.18 -9.50
CA GLY A 56 14.70 18.42 -8.20
C GLY A 56 13.91 17.88 -7.05
N ASN A 57 14.45 18.00 -5.83
CA ASN A 57 13.83 17.46 -4.63
C ASN A 57 12.73 18.41 -4.13
N PHE A 58 11.46 17.96 -4.20
CA PHE A 58 10.27 18.67 -3.72
C PHE A 58 10.13 20.10 -4.26
N VAL A 59 10.28 20.24 -5.58
CA VAL A 59 10.21 21.55 -6.27
C VAL A 59 8.81 22.13 -6.16
N THR A 60 8.71 23.34 -5.61
CA THR A 60 7.48 24.10 -5.49
C THR A 60 7.21 24.99 -6.72
N PRO A 61 5.93 25.36 -7.01
CA PRO A 61 4.72 24.92 -6.33
C PRO A 61 4.40 23.45 -6.59
N LYS A 62 3.61 22.83 -5.67
CA LYS A 62 3.12 21.47 -5.84
C LYS A 62 2.30 21.32 -7.12
N ASN A 63 2.41 20.18 -7.81
CA ASN A 63 1.53 19.82 -8.92
C ASN A 63 0.15 19.40 -8.44
N ASN A 64 0.10 18.74 -7.27
CA ASN A 64 -1.15 18.31 -6.66
C ASN A 64 -0.96 18.23 -5.14
N ASP A 65 -1.92 18.80 -4.43
CA ASP A 65 -2.11 18.68 -2.99
C ASP A 65 -3.42 17.93 -2.79
N GLU A 66 -3.40 16.84 -2.06
CA GLU A 66 -4.55 15.95 -2.03
C GLU A 66 -4.75 15.30 -0.66
N PHE A 67 -5.92 15.54 -0.07
CA PHE A 67 -6.40 14.81 1.10
C PHE A 67 -7.34 13.69 0.67
N ARG A 68 -7.22 12.51 1.30
CA ARG A 68 -8.08 11.35 1.02
C ARG A 68 -8.68 10.79 2.30
N LEU A 69 -9.95 10.38 2.17
CA LEU A 69 -10.63 9.50 3.11
C LEU A 69 -10.97 8.18 2.39
N TRP A 70 -10.90 7.05 3.09
CA TRP A 70 -11.27 5.77 2.46
C TRP A 70 -11.77 4.73 3.46
N PRO A 71 -12.92 4.10 3.19
CA PRO A 71 -13.26 2.79 3.71
C PRO A 71 -12.53 1.70 2.91
N GLN A 72 -12.21 0.60 3.59
CA GLN A 72 -11.51 -0.55 3.03
C GLN A 72 -12.01 -1.84 3.65
N ALA A 73 -12.11 -2.89 2.83
CA ALA A 73 -12.32 -4.25 3.26
C ALA A 73 -11.17 -5.13 2.77
N VAL A 74 -10.64 -5.97 3.64
CA VAL A 74 -9.59 -6.94 3.34
C VAL A 74 -10.08 -8.32 3.70
N LEU A 75 -10.16 -9.19 2.67
CA LEU A 75 -10.44 -10.61 2.81
C LEU A 75 -9.11 -11.39 2.71
N THR A 76 -8.88 -12.29 3.66
CA THR A 76 -7.68 -13.13 3.69
C THR A 76 -8.07 -14.60 3.66
N GLN A 77 -7.45 -15.37 2.78
CA GLN A 77 -7.60 -16.80 2.66
C GLN A 77 -6.23 -17.47 2.64
N SER A 78 -6.17 -18.74 2.99
CA SER A 78 -4.93 -19.53 2.90
C SER A 78 -5.20 -20.79 2.07
N LEU A 79 -4.40 -20.97 1.03
CA LEU A 79 -4.38 -22.19 0.23
C LEU A 79 -3.03 -22.87 0.47
N LYS A 80 -3.03 -23.92 1.30
CA LYS A 80 -1.80 -24.58 1.77
C LYS A 80 -0.85 -23.54 2.42
N ARG A 81 0.26 -23.24 1.76
CA ARG A 81 1.27 -22.27 2.22
C ARG A 81 1.11 -20.89 1.62
N VAL A 82 0.26 -20.73 0.62
CA VAL A 82 0.01 -19.44 -0.02
C VAL A 82 -1.08 -18.70 0.74
N LYS A 83 -0.79 -17.49 1.17
CA LYS A 83 -1.79 -16.56 1.67
C LYS A 83 -2.30 -15.73 0.50
N ILE A 84 -3.61 -15.66 0.35
CA ILE A 84 -4.32 -14.85 -0.66
C ILE A 84 -4.99 -13.70 0.07
N GLU A 85 -4.78 -12.49 -0.40
CA GLU A 85 -5.39 -11.28 0.14
C GLU A 85 -6.12 -10.53 -0.96
N GLN A 86 -7.39 -10.23 -0.73
CA GLN A 86 -8.20 -9.40 -1.61
C GLN A 86 -8.55 -8.11 -0.85
N ARG A 87 -8.20 -6.97 -1.41
CA ARG A 87 -8.48 -5.65 -0.83
C ARG A 87 -9.39 -4.85 -1.75
N TYR A 88 -10.48 -4.39 -1.19
CA TYR A 88 -11.41 -3.45 -1.81
C TYR A 88 -11.33 -2.12 -1.07
N ARG A 89 -11.16 -1.02 -1.80
CA ARG A 89 -11.06 0.32 -1.24
C ARG A 89 -11.81 1.32 -2.10
N ALA A 90 -12.62 2.16 -1.47
CA ALA A 90 -13.17 3.37 -2.08
C ALA A 90 -12.45 4.58 -1.50
N GLU A 91 -11.96 5.49 -2.34
CA GLU A 91 -11.25 6.70 -1.93
C GLU A 91 -12.04 7.94 -2.34
N PHE A 92 -12.31 8.80 -1.36
CA PHE A 92 -12.86 10.14 -1.52
C PHE A 92 -11.68 11.11 -1.55
N ARG A 93 -11.40 11.68 -2.71
CA ARG A 93 -10.19 12.43 -3.00
C ARG A 93 -10.50 13.92 -3.14
N PHE A 94 -9.99 14.72 -2.22
CA PHE A 94 -10.05 16.17 -2.23
C PHE A 94 -8.72 16.70 -2.73
N THR A 95 -8.68 17.19 -3.96
CA THR A 95 -7.43 17.60 -4.62
C THR A 95 -7.46 19.09 -4.93
N SER A 96 -6.30 19.71 -5.18
CA SER A 96 -6.20 21.07 -5.68
C SER A 96 -6.98 21.30 -7.00
N ASN A 97 -7.28 20.21 -7.73
CA ASN A 97 -8.03 20.22 -9.00
C ASN A 97 -9.49 19.77 -8.85
N GLY A 98 -10.02 19.74 -7.62
CA GLY A 98 -11.41 19.38 -7.31
C GLY A 98 -11.55 17.98 -6.71
N TYR A 99 -12.82 17.61 -6.51
CA TYR A 99 -13.20 16.33 -5.91
C TYR A 99 -13.35 15.24 -6.96
N ARG A 100 -12.90 13.99 -6.61
CA ARG A 100 -13.15 12.77 -7.40
C ARG A 100 -13.17 11.53 -6.52
N ASN A 101 -13.87 10.50 -6.99
CA ASN A 101 -13.86 9.19 -6.36
C ASN A 101 -12.91 8.25 -7.09
N ARG A 102 -12.34 7.29 -6.33
CA ARG A 102 -11.52 6.24 -6.89
C ARG A 102 -11.81 4.92 -6.19
N PHE A 103 -11.99 3.87 -6.97
CA PHE A 103 -12.20 2.52 -6.50
C PHE A 103 -10.98 1.67 -6.81
N ARG A 104 -10.54 0.86 -5.85
CA ARG A 104 -9.35 0.04 -6.00
C ARG A 104 -9.66 -1.40 -5.60
N TYR A 105 -9.22 -2.33 -6.43
CA TYR A 105 -9.17 -3.74 -6.11
C TYR A 105 -7.73 -4.22 -6.18
N ARG A 106 -7.25 -4.91 -5.13
CA ARG A 106 -5.94 -5.54 -5.11
C ARG A 106 -6.05 -7.02 -4.76
N LEU A 107 -5.48 -7.86 -5.61
CA LEU A 107 -5.20 -9.26 -5.33
C LEU A 107 -3.72 -9.37 -4.92
N GLY A 108 -3.47 -9.93 -3.75
CA GLY A 108 -2.13 -10.21 -3.23
C GLY A 108 -1.95 -11.69 -2.95
N LEU A 109 -0.77 -12.20 -3.29
CA LEU A 109 -0.33 -13.55 -3.00
C LEU A 109 0.96 -13.47 -2.19
N SER A 110 1.09 -14.29 -1.15
CA SER A 110 2.34 -14.36 -0.40
C SER A 110 2.69 -15.80 -0.01
N TYR A 111 3.96 -16.14 -0.15
CA TYR A 111 4.50 -17.47 0.14
C TYR A 111 5.68 -17.37 1.11
N PRO A 112 5.54 -17.84 2.35
CA PRO A 112 6.62 -17.87 3.32
C PRO A 112 7.55 -19.07 3.06
N PHE A 113 8.86 -18.83 3.02
CA PHE A 113 9.85 -19.85 2.75
C PHE A 113 11.15 -19.68 3.56
N GLY A 114 12.10 -20.60 3.36
CA GLY A 114 13.31 -20.69 4.16
C GLY A 114 13.07 -21.35 5.51
N LYS A 115 14.13 -21.45 6.31
CA LYS A 115 14.12 -21.94 7.69
C LYS A 115 15.28 -21.29 8.44
N ASN A 116 14.99 -20.62 9.55
CA ASN A 116 16.01 -20.11 10.46
C ASN A 116 16.36 -21.16 11.54
N ALA A 117 17.29 -20.85 12.42
CA ALA A 117 17.69 -21.74 13.51
C ALA A 117 16.53 -22.14 14.44
N ASN A 118 15.51 -21.29 14.56
CA ASN A 118 14.31 -21.54 15.38
C ASN A 118 13.21 -22.29 14.61
N GLY A 119 13.45 -22.71 13.35
CA GLY A 119 12.48 -23.41 12.52
C GLY A 119 11.43 -22.50 11.86
N GLU A 120 11.52 -21.19 12.05
CA GLU A 120 10.61 -20.20 11.44
C GLU A 120 10.99 -19.94 9.99
N LYS A 121 10.03 -19.43 9.21
CA LYS A 121 10.22 -19.03 7.81
C LYS A 121 10.46 -17.52 7.72
N PRO A 122 11.73 -17.08 7.65
CA PRO A 122 12.04 -15.66 7.69
C PRO A 122 11.76 -14.93 6.36
N PHE A 123 11.77 -15.65 5.23
CA PHE A 123 11.56 -15.06 3.93
C PHE A 123 10.10 -15.14 3.48
N GLN A 124 9.65 -14.16 2.72
CA GLN A 124 8.33 -14.11 2.12
C GLN A 124 8.43 -13.60 0.68
N LEU A 125 8.07 -14.46 -0.28
CA LEU A 125 7.84 -14.03 -1.65
C LEU A 125 6.43 -13.45 -1.75
N GLY A 126 6.30 -12.27 -2.34
CA GLY A 126 5.04 -11.57 -2.52
C GLY A 126 4.81 -11.18 -3.96
N PHE A 127 3.57 -11.34 -4.42
CA PHE A 127 3.08 -10.78 -5.68
C PHE A 127 1.77 -10.06 -5.40
N SER A 128 1.56 -8.90 -6.01
CA SER A 128 0.23 -8.29 -6.01
C SER A 128 -0.05 -7.57 -7.32
N ASN A 129 -1.32 -7.59 -7.72
CA ASN A 129 -1.84 -6.77 -8.79
C ASN A 129 -2.96 -5.89 -8.25
N GLU A 130 -2.93 -4.61 -8.57
CA GLU A 130 -3.90 -3.63 -8.12
C GLU A 130 -4.45 -2.83 -9.28
N ILE A 131 -5.78 -2.77 -9.40
CA ILE A 131 -6.51 -2.06 -10.45
C ILE A 131 -7.20 -0.85 -9.82
N PHE A 132 -7.19 0.26 -10.56
CA PHE A 132 -7.76 1.54 -10.13
C PHE A 132 -8.81 2.00 -11.13
N PHE A 133 -9.98 2.33 -10.61
CA PHE A 133 -11.08 2.90 -11.37
C PHE A 133 -11.49 4.24 -10.80
N THR A 134 -11.98 5.13 -11.66
CA THR A 134 -12.53 6.43 -11.26
C THR A 134 -14.01 6.53 -11.62
N ASP A 135 -14.68 7.54 -11.09
CA ASP A 135 -16.07 7.89 -11.42
C ASP A 135 -16.21 8.81 -12.65
N ARG A 136 -15.10 9.08 -13.34
CA ARG A 136 -15.05 9.92 -14.56
C ARG A 136 -14.31 9.21 -15.67
N GLU A 137 -14.59 9.55 -16.91
CA GLU A 137 -13.84 9.06 -18.06
C GLU A 137 -12.38 9.57 -18.08
N PRO A 138 -11.45 8.69 -18.44
CA PRO A 138 -11.57 7.26 -18.63
C PRO A 138 -11.74 6.55 -17.28
N TYR A 139 -12.72 5.65 -17.17
CA TYR A 139 -13.05 4.98 -15.90
C TYR A 139 -11.91 4.12 -15.36
N PHE A 140 -11.13 3.51 -16.24
CA PHE A 140 -9.88 2.82 -15.87
C PHE A 140 -8.74 3.84 -15.77
N GLU A 141 -8.14 3.96 -14.57
CA GLU A 141 -7.08 4.94 -14.32
C GLU A 141 -5.68 4.30 -14.36
N ARG A 142 -5.55 3.11 -13.76
CA ARG A 142 -4.21 2.57 -13.46
C ARG A 142 -4.23 1.07 -13.19
N ASN A 143 -3.12 0.41 -13.51
CA ASN A 143 -2.76 -0.91 -12.98
C ASN A 143 -1.39 -0.85 -12.30
N ARG A 144 -1.22 -1.62 -11.22
CA ARG A 144 0.07 -1.80 -10.55
C ARG A 144 0.32 -3.28 -10.32
N ALA A 145 1.47 -3.77 -10.76
CA ALA A 145 1.99 -5.10 -10.45
C ALA A 145 3.24 -4.97 -9.58
N LEU A 146 3.28 -5.65 -8.45
CA LEU A 146 4.41 -5.68 -7.52
C LEU A 146 4.87 -7.12 -7.32
N LEU A 147 6.15 -7.37 -7.57
CA LEU A 147 6.86 -8.57 -7.13
C LEU A 147 7.82 -8.18 -6.01
N SER A 148 7.80 -8.90 -4.89
CA SER A 148 8.56 -8.50 -3.70
C SER A 148 9.15 -9.67 -2.95
N LEU A 149 10.27 -9.41 -2.28
CA LEU A 149 10.92 -10.30 -1.34
C LEU A 149 10.98 -9.63 0.03
N GLY A 150 10.35 -10.24 1.01
CA GLY A 150 10.36 -9.81 2.40
C GLY A 150 11.28 -10.66 3.26
N TYR A 151 11.86 -10.04 4.29
CA TYR A 151 12.64 -10.70 5.33
C TYR A 151 12.19 -10.25 6.71
N LYS A 152 11.86 -11.20 7.59
CA LYS A 152 11.55 -10.94 9.00
C LYS A 152 12.85 -10.74 9.77
N VAL A 153 13.14 -9.51 10.13
CA VAL A 153 14.30 -9.15 10.97
C VAL A 153 14.06 -9.57 12.42
N SER A 154 12.83 -9.43 12.88
CA SER A 154 12.41 -9.85 14.22
C SER A 154 10.92 -10.22 14.23
N LYS A 155 10.39 -10.61 15.39
CA LYS A 155 8.95 -10.84 15.55
C LYS A 155 8.09 -9.54 15.38
N TYR A 156 8.75 -8.39 15.41
CA TYR A 156 8.08 -7.08 15.33
C TYR A 156 8.42 -6.28 14.07
N ALA A 157 9.47 -6.68 13.35
CA ALA A 157 9.97 -5.89 12.21
C ALA A 157 10.29 -6.77 11.01
N SER A 158 9.98 -6.26 9.83
CA SER A 158 10.35 -6.86 8.55
C SER A 158 10.78 -5.79 7.56
N VAL A 159 11.62 -6.19 6.62
CA VAL A 159 12.08 -5.41 5.48
C VAL A 159 11.55 -6.06 4.22
N GLN A 160 11.15 -5.28 3.25
CA GLN A 160 10.70 -5.76 1.94
C GLN A 160 11.41 -4.96 0.84
N VAL A 161 11.86 -5.66 -0.19
CA VAL A 161 12.33 -5.07 -1.45
C VAL A 161 11.46 -5.61 -2.56
N GLY A 162 11.09 -4.76 -3.51
CA GLY A 162 10.21 -5.15 -4.59
C GLY A 162 10.40 -4.34 -5.85
N TYR A 163 10.04 -4.95 -6.96
CA TYR A 163 9.90 -4.32 -8.27
C TYR A 163 8.42 -4.01 -8.50
N LEU A 164 8.11 -2.74 -8.70
CA LEU A 164 6.76 -2.24 -8.96
C LEU A 164 6.69 -1.70 -10.38
N HIS A 165 5.88 -2.34 -11.20
CA HIS A 165 5.46 -1.80 -12.50
C HIS A 165 4.13 -1.09 -12.35
N GLN A 166 4.06 0.18 -12.76
CA GLN A 166 2.84 0.99 -12.78
C GLN A 166 2.50 1.39 -14.20
N PHE A 167 1.34 0.99 -14.66
CA PHE A 167 0.75 1.42 -15.92
C PHE A 167 -0.33 2.48 -15.62
N ASP A 168 -0.21 3.66 -16.22
CA ASP A 168 -1.19 4.75 -16.14
C ASP A 168 -1.90 4.87 -17.48
N TYR A 169 -3.23 4.72 -17.46
CA TYR A 169 -4.06 4.90 -18.64
C TYR A 169 -4.51 6.37 -18.74
N ARG A 170 -4.28 6.96 -19.88
CA ARG A 170 -4.81 8.25 -20.29
C ARG A 170 -5.26 8.15 -21.73
N ILE A 171 -6.29 8.88 -22.09
CA ILE A 171 -6.72 8.97 -23.50
C ILE A 171 -5.55 9.52 -24.32
N ASN A 172 -5.04 8.76 -25.28
CA ASN A 172 -3.91 9.08 -26.17
C ASN A 172 -2.53 9.23 -25.49
N ASP A 173 -2.36 8.82 -24.25
CA ASP A 173 -1.07 8.90 -23.54
C ASP A 173 -0.97 7.80 -22.49
N GLU A 174 -0.71 6.58 -22.96
CA GLU A 174 -0.47 5.44 -22.07
C GLU A 174 0.99 5.45 -21.62
N THR A 175 1.23 5.46 -20.31
CA THR A 175 2.58 5.49 -19.75
C THR A 175 2.81 4.35 -18.76
N GLY A 176 3.98 3.70 -18.88
CA GLY A 176 4.49 2.73 -17.91
C GLY A 176 5.64 3.34 -17.12
N ARG A 177 5.69 3.07 -15.82
CA ARG A 177 6.81 3.45 -14.94
C ARG A 177 7.21 2.29 -14.04
N ASP A 178 8.50 2.12 -13.88
CA ASP A 178 9.09 1.09 -13.04
C ASP A 178 9.70 1.71 -11.79
N PHE A 179 9.49 1.06 -10.64
CA PHE A 179 10.02 1.52 -9.36
C PHE A 179 10.67 0.37 -8.60
N LEU A 180 11.81 0.65 -8.00
CA LEU A 180 12.33 -0.14 -6.90
C LEU A 180 11.62 0.30 -5.62
N GLN A 181 10.94 -0.61 -4.96
CA GLN A 181 10.26 -0.35 -3.69
C GLN A 181 11.05 -0.96 -2.54
N VAL A 182 11.36 -0.15 -1.53
CA VAL A 182 11.90 -0.63 -0.25
C VAL A 182 10.91 -0.26 0.84
N GLY A 183 10.53 -1.25 1.65
CA GLY A 183 9.58 -1.09 2.74
C GLY A 183 10.15 -1.56 4.07
N LEU A 184 9.93 -0.78 5.12
CA LEU A 184 10.18 -1.15 6.50
C LEU A 184 8.83 -1.26 7.21
N TYR A 185 8.57 -2.40 7.83
CA TYR A 185 7.30 -2.68 8.51
C TYR A 185 7.57 -2.98 9.97
N ALA A 186 6.82 -2.32 10.85
CA ALA A 186 6.89 -2.57 12.28
C ALA A 186 5.50 -2.88 12.84
N GLU A 187 5.39 -3.93 13.64
CA GLU A 187 4.17 -4.31 14.36
C GLU A 187 4.35 -4.05 15.84
N LEU A 188 3.58 -3.11 16.38
CA LEU A 188 3.59 -2.77 17.79
C LEU A 188 2.35 -3.38 18.47
N PHE A 189 2.56 -4.07 19.59
CA PHE A 189 1.48 -4.69 20.37
C PHE A 189 1.28 -3.94 21.68
N SER A 190 0.05 -3.59 21.99
CA SER A 190 -0.33 -3.12 23.33
C SER A 190 -0.22 -4.27 24.34
N LYS A 191 0.21 -3.97 25.59
CA LYS A 191 0.21 -4.93 26.69
C LYS A 191 -1.17 -5.55 26.97
N ALA A 192 -2.25 -4.85 26.65
CA ALA A 192 -3.64 -5.31 26.80
C ALA A 192 -4.03 -6.45 25.83
N GLY A 193 -3.26 -6.69 24.77
CA GLY A 193 -3.49 -7.77 23.79
C GLY A 193 -2.77 -9.09 24.09
N ARG A 194 -2.11 -9.22 25.23
CA ARG A 194 -1.37 -10.41 25.65
C ARG A 194 -2.16 -11.29 26.63
N LYS A 195 -3.43 -11.58 26.35
CA LYS A 195 -4.16 -12.65 27.03
C LYS A 195 -4.40 -13.81 26.08
#